data_03b7aa1aceb5f27a8086648237af2ce3
#
_entry.id   03b7aa1aceb5f27a8086648237af2ce3
#
_cell.length_a   1.000
_cell.length_b   1.000
_cell.length_c   1.000
_cell.angle_alpha   90.00
_cell.angle_beta   90.00
_cell.angle_gamma   90.00
#
_symmetry.space_group_name_H-M   'P 1'
#
loop_
_entity.id
_entity.type
_entity.pdbx_description
1 polymer ?
#
loop_
_entity_poly.entity_id
_entity_poly.type
_entity_poly.pdbx_seq_one_letter_code
_entity_poly.pdbx_strand_id
1 'polypeptide(L)'
;MTRRELIVSGPAGDPLVAEQMEALRADPSGADERELDVTEREAGAFQVELTGKDGSLMARWDNLVGVSELWAKIDATPLRRRQLREAAAAAPQSTRLL
;
A
#
# COMPACT_ATOMS: atom_id res chain seq x y z
N MET A 1 12.01 10.87 1.43
CA MET A 1 10.92 10.15 0.76
C MET A 1 9.61 10.67 1.23
N THR A 2 8.74 10.97 0.32
CA THR A 2 7.45 11.52 0.68
C THR A 2 6.30 10.55 0.38
N ARG A 3 6.59 9.44 -0.28
CA ARG A 3 5.56 8.45 -0.62
C ARG A 3 5.99 7.07 -0.13
N ARG A 4 5.00 6.23 0.17
CA ARG A 4 5.26 4.84 0.48
C ARG A 4 5.55 4.08 -0.80
N GLU A 5 6.29 2.99 -0.71
CA GLU A 5 6.63 2.20 -1.88
C GLU A 5 6.32 0.73 -1.63
N LEU A 6 5.70 0.10 -2.61
CA LEU A 6 5.47 -1.33 -2.61
C LEU A 6 6.23 -1.93 -3.79
N ILE A 7 7.15 -2.83 -3.51
CA ILE A 7 7.94 -3.47 -4.55
C ILE A 7 7.49 -4.92 -4.67
N VAL A 8 7.00 -5.29 -5.86
CA VAL A 8 6.63 -6.65 -6.17
C VAL A 8 7.72 -7.21 -7.05
N SER A 9 8.41 -8.23 -6.58
CA SER A 9 9.54 -8.78 -7.32
C SER A 9 9.40 -10.29 -7.49
N GLY A 10 10.07 -10.82 -8.50
CA GLY A 10 10.08 -12.25 -8.78
C GLY A 10 10.73 -12.54 -10.11
N PRO A 11 10.84 -13.83 -10.48
CA PRO A 11 11.41 -14.22 -11.75
C PRO A 11 10.61 -13.65 -12.93
N ALA A 12 11.28 -13.43 -14.04
CA ALA A 12 10.62 -12.96 -15.24
C ALA A 12 9.51 -13.95 -15.63
N GLY A 13 8.31 -13.44 -15.87
CA GLY A 13 7.18 -14.28 -16.25
C GLY A 13 6.53 -15.04 -15.13
N ASP A 14 6.89 -14.76 -13.87
CA ASP A 14 6.30 -15.45 -12.73
C ASP A 14 4.82 -15.12 -12.63
N PRO A 15 3.92 -16.13 -12.63
CA PRO A 15 2.48 -15.89 -12.50
C PRO A 15 2.11 -15.19 -11.20
N LEU A 16 2.87 -15.38 -10.13
CA LEU A 16 2.59 -14.71 -8.85
C LEU A 16 2.79 -13.21 -8.97
N VAL A 17 3.83 -12.77 -9.68
CA VAL A 17 4.06 -11.36 -9.91
C VAL A 17 2.88 -10.77 -10.70
N ALA A 18 2.47 -11.43 -11.76
CA ALA A 18 1.37 -10.96 -12.58
C ALA A 18 0.07 -10.87 -11.78
N GLU A 19 -0.22 -11.89 -10.98
CA GLU A 19 -1.44 -11.92 -10.18
C GLU A 19 -1.42 -10.83 -9.11
N GLN A 20 -0.29 -10.63 -8.45
CA GLN A 20 -0.16 -9.58 -7.44
C GLN A 20 -0.34 -8.19 -8.06
N MET A 21 0.27 -7.96 -9.19
CA MET A 21 0.16 -6.66 -9.87
C MET A 21 -1.27 -6.42 -10.35
N GLU A 22 -1.93 -7.45 -10.85
CA GLU A 22 -3.31 -7.32 -11.29
C GLU A 22 -4.24 -6.95 -10.14
N ALA A 23 -4.06 -7.59 -8.99
CA ALA A 23 -4.86 -7.27 -7.80
C ALA A 23 -4.67 -5.83 -7.37
N LEU A 24 -3.43 -5.32 -7.44
CA LEU A 24 -3.15 -3.94 -7.09
C LEU A 24 -3.75 -2.96 -8.09
N ARG A 25 -3.71 -3.29 -9.37
CA ARG A 25 -4.28 -2.44 -10.41
C ARG A 25 -5.80 -2.36 -10.34
N ALA A 26 -6.42 -3.29 -9.65
CA ALA A 26 -7.87 -3.28 -9.48
C ALA A 26 -8.34 -2.19 -8.52
N ASP A 27 -7.44 -1.61 -7.72
CA ASP A 27 -7.80 -0.55 -6.78
C ASP A 27 -6.77 0.59 -6.81
N PRO A 28 -6.69 1.32 -7.95
CA PRO A 28 -5.74 2.42 -8.05
C PRO A 28 -6.04 3.57 -7.08
N SER A 29 -7.31 3.82 -6.79
CA SER A 29 -7.65 4.89 -5.86
C SER A 29 -7.25 4.56 -4.44
N GLY A 30 -7.28 3.28 -4.06
CA GLY A 30 -6.79 2.86 -2.75
C GLY A 30 -5.30 3.13 -2.58
N ALA A 31 -4.52 2.89 -3.63
CA ALA A 31 -3.09 3.18 -3.62
C ALA A 31 -2.84 4.70 -3.57
N ASP A 32 -3.54 5.46 -4.39
CA ASP A 32 -3.39 6.92 -4.42
C ASP A 32 -3.75 7.55 -3.09
N GLU A 33 -4.83 7.10 -2.49
CA GLU A 33 -5.26 7.61 -1.20
C GLU A 33 -4.20 7.43 -0.13
N ARG A 34 -3.43 6.36 -0.23
CA ARG A 34 -2.39 6.04 0.74
C ARG A 34 -1.01 6.52 0.31
N GLU A 35 -0.96 7.28 -0.80
CA GLU A 35 0.29 7.81 -1.34
C GLU A 35 1.30 6.69 -1.53
N LEU A 36 0.85 5.63 -2.22
CA LEU A 36 1.64 4.43 -2.44
C LEU A 36 2.04 4.31 -3.90
N ASP A 37 3.32 4.19 -4.16
CA ASP A 37 3.85 3.88 -5.48
C ASP A 37 4.11 2.38 -5.54
N VAL A 38 3.68 1.74 -6.62
CA VAL A 38 3.86 0.31 -6.81
C VAL A 38 4.88 0.10 -7.91
N THR A 39 5.92 -0.67 -7.62
CA THR A 39 7.00 -0.95 -8.56
C THR A 39 7.14 -2.45 -8.76
N GLU A 40 7.33 -2.87 -9.99
CA GLU A 40 7.60 -4.26 -10.32
C GLU A 40 9.08 -4.41 -10.60
N ARG A 41 9.70 -5.47 -10.06
CA ARG A 41 11.14 -5.69 -10.22
C ARG A 41 11.42 -7.16 -10.45
N GLU A 42 12.43 -7.46 -11.26
CA GLU A 42 12.86 -8.83 -11.46
C GLU A 42 13.78 -9.28 -10.33
N ALA A 43 13.58 -10.49 -9.84
CA ALA A 43 14.40 -11.07 -8.77
C ALA A 43 14.30 -12.59 -8.84
N GLY A 44 15.14 -13.28 -8.07
CA GLY A 44 15.20 -14.74 -8.13
C GLY A 44 14.01 -15.46 -7.52
N ALA A 45 13.24 -14.80 -6.65
CA ALA A 45 12.09 -15.40 -5.99
C ALA A 45 11.02 -14.34 -5.79
N PHE A 46 9.76 -14.78 -5.72
CA PHE A 46 8.64 -13.89 -5.48
C PHE A 46 8.73 -13.25 -4.11
N GLN A 47 8.53 -11.94 -4.05
CA GLN A 47 8.56 -11.22 -2.79
C GLN A 47 7.79 -9.91 -2.93
N VAL A 48 7.12 -9.51 -1.86
CA VAL A 48 6.45 -8.21 -1.80
C VAL A 48 7.03 -7.46 -0.61
N GLU A 49 7.52 -6.24 -0.84
CA GLU A 49 8.12 -5.42 0.21
C GLU A 49 7.41 -4.08 0.29
N LEU A 50 7.00 -3.71 1.49
CA LEU A 50 6.33 -2.44 1.74
C LEU A 50 7.27 -1.54 2.54
N THR A 51 7.57 -0.36 1.98
CA THR A 51 8.46 0.61 2.60
C THR A 51 7.65 1.85 2.97
N GLY A 52 7.91 2.38 4.15
CA GLY A 52 7.22 3.56 4.63
C GLY A 52 7.76 4.85 4.04
N LYS A 53 7.13 5.97 4.40
CA LYS A 53 7.51 7.28 3.88
C LYS A 53 8.91 7.69 4.30
N ASP A 54 9.42 7.14 5.39
CA ASP A 54 10.78 7.40 5.86
C ASP A 54 11.82 6.50 5.20
N GLY A 55 11.40 5.63 4.29
CA GLY A 55 12.30 4.72 3.60
C GLY A 55 12.56 3.41 4.34
N SER A 56 12.02 3.22 5.53
CA SER A 56 12.25 1.98 6.28
C SER A 56 11.29 0.88 5.83
N LEU A 57 11.75 -0.36 5.89
CA LEU A 57 10.94 -1.50 5.55
C LEU A 57 9.87 -1.72 6.61
N MET A 58 8.62 -1.75 6.19
CA MET A 58 7.49 -1.95 7.10
C MET A 58 7.06 -3.40 7.18
N ALA A 59 7.06 -4.10 6.05
CA ALA A 59 6.62 -5.48 6.00
C ALA A 59 7.14 -6.15 4.73
N ARG A 60 7.22 -7.47 4.76
CA ARG A 60 7.65 -8.28 3.63
C ARG A 60 6.86 -9.57 3.61
N TRP A 61 6.48 -10.00 2.43
CA TRP A 61 5.75 -11.25 2.23
C TRP A 61 6.43 -12.08 1.16
N ASP A 62 6.47 -13.39 1.36
CA ASP A 62 7.04 -14.31 0.38
C ASP A 62 5.96 -14.96 -0.48
N ASN A 63 4.69 -14.68 -0.20
CA ASN A 63 3.55 -15.19 -0.95
C ASN A 63 2.64 -14.03 -1.32
N LEU A 64 1.64 -14.32 -2.15
CA LEU A 64 0.62 -13.32 -2.50
C LEU A 64 0.00 -12.72 -1.23
N VAL A 65 -0.18 -11.42 -1.25
CA VAL A 65 -0.83 -10.72 -0.15
C VAL A 65 -2.07 -10.01 -0.69
N GLY A 66 -3.17 -10.14 0.03
CA GLY A 66 -4.42 -9.49 -0.37
C GLY A 66 -4.32 -7.99 -0.27
N VAL A 67 -4.99 -7.28 -1.18
CA VAL A 67 -4.95 -5.82 -1.19
C VAL A 67 -5.54 -5.27 0.11
N SER A 68 -6.60 -5.88 0.63
CA SER A 68 -7.17 -5.43 1.90
C SER A 68 -6.20 -5.57 3.05
N GLU A 69 -5.38 -6.62 3.04
CA GLU A 69 -4.35 -6.79 4.07
C GLU A 69 -3.26 -5.73 3.94
N LEU A 70 -2.86 -5.40 2.71
CA LEU A 70 -1.90 -4.34 2.46
C LEU A 70 -2.42 -3.00 2.98
N TRP A 71 -3.67 -2.67 2.64
CA TRP A 71 -4.27 -1.41 3.09
C TRP A 71 -4.38 -1.36 4.61
N ALA A 72 -4.76 -2.47 5.23
CA ALA A 72 -4.84 -2.52 6.69
C ALA A 72 -3.48 -2.30 7.34
N LYS A 73 -2.42 -2.85 6.72
CA LYS A 73 -1.07 -2.66 7.24
C LYS A 73 -0.65 -1.20 7.21
N ILE A 74 -0.93 -0.52 6.11
CA ILE A 74 -0.61 0.90 5.98
C ILE A 74 -1.46 1.73 6.94
N ASP A 75 -2.76 1.46 7.00
CA ASP A 75 -3.69 2.23 7.81
C ASP A 75 -3.41 2.08 9.32
N ALA A 76 -2.71 1.03 9.71
CA ALA A 76 -2.34 0.82 11.10
C ALA A 76 -1.12 1.63 11.52
N THR A 77 -0.39 2.26 10.59
CA THR A 77 0.79 3.04 10.96
C THR A 77 0.38 4.34 11.65
N PRO A 78 1.21 4.86 12.57
CA PRO A 78 0.87 6.10 13.25
C PRO A 78 0.70 7.28 12.28
N LEU A 79 1.53 7.36 11.25
CA LEU A 79 1.42 8.44 10.28
C LEU A 79 0.09 8.38 9.53
N ARG A 80 -0.29 7.19 9.06
CA ARG A 80 -1.54 7.04 8.32
C ARG A 80 -2.74 7.28 9.22
N ARG A 81 -2.68 6.83 10.47
CA ARG A 81 -3.76 7.09 11.44
C ARG A 81 -3.93 8.59 11.67
N ARG A 82 -2.82 9.30 11.74
CA ARG A 82 -2.89 10.76 11.89
C ARG A 82 -3.54 11.39 10.67
N GLN A 83 -3.15 10.95 9.46
CA GLN A 83 -3.75 11.45 8.23
C GLN A 83 -5.25 11.23 8.20
N LEU A 84 -5.69 10.05 8.62
CA LEU A 84 -7.11 9.74 8.65
C LEU A 84 -7.85 10.61 9.67
N ARG A 85 -7.25 10.86 10.82
CA ARG A 85 -7.85 11.74 11.83
C ARG A 85 -7.94 13.17 11.33
N GLU A 86 -6.91 13.64 10.66
CA GLU A 86 -6.92 14.99 10.10
C GLU A 86 -7.97 15.14 9.01
N ALA A 87 -8.11 14.13 8.17
CA ALA A 87 -9.13 14.14 7.13
C ALA A 87 -10.53 14.15 7.75
N ALA A 88 -10.73 13.35 8.81
CA ALA A 88 -12.02 13.33 9.49
C ALA A 88 -12.31 14.66 10.16
N ALA A 89 -11.29 15.28 10.74
CA ALA A 89 -11.46 16.58 11.39
C ALA A 89 -11.74 17.68 10.37
N ALA A 90 -11.19 17.54 9.17
CA ALA A 90 -11.42 18.52 8.12
C ALA A 90 -12.76 18.32 7.40
N ALA A 91 -13.40 17.17 7.60
CA ALA A 91 -14.69 16.93 6.96
C ALA A 91 -15.73 17.91 7.45
N PRO A 92 -16.74 18.21 6.62
CA PRO A 92 -17.77 19.12 7.05
C PRO A 92 -18.44 18.64 8.32
N GLN A 93 -18.50 19.53 9.30
CA GLN A 93 -19.09 19.18 10.56
C GLN A 93 -20.59 19.44 10.61
N SER A 94 -21.09 20.02 9.56
CA SER A 94 -22.50 20.37 9.50
C SER A 94 -23.41 19.17 9.69
N THR A 95 -22.92 18.00 9.34
CA THR A 95 -23.72 16.80 9.45
C THR A 95 -24.02 16.43 10.88
N ARG A 96 -23.29 17.02 11.82
CA ARG A 96 -23.51 16.71 13.19
C ARG A 96 -24.33 17.72 13.92
N LEU A 97 -24.71 18.70 13.22
CA LEU A 97 -25.48 19.68 13.84
C LEU A 97 -26.86 19.28 13.83
N LEU A 98 -27.42 19.41 14.52
CA LEU A 98 -28.70 19.10 14.40
C LEU A 98 -29.38 18.78 15.40
#